data_1dfb4405cb833eb05883371e128be596
#
_entry.id   1dfb4405cb833eb05883371e128be596
#
_cell.length_a   1.000
_cell.length_b   1.000
_cell.length_c   1.000
_cell.angle_alpha   90.00
_cell.angle_beta   90.00
_cell.angle_gamma   90.00
#
_symmetry.space_group_name_H-M   'P 1'
#
loop_
_entity.id
_entity.type
_entity.pdbx_description
1 polymer ?
#
loop_
_entity_poly.entity_id
_entity_poly.type
_entity_poly.pdbx_seq_one_letter_code
_entity_poly.pdbx_strand_id
1 'polypeptide(L)'
;MRNYFLKYLTIFLREYIFIFLTATILLLTSFTKSFSEENVFTIGNVKVEGTIDLNFSRDKYLNEAFLNSFDILMSKVLLSRDLKKISNIKLRKIRNLIDSFQILEESYRKGEYKLSIKIFYSEKKVKQFLRKKNISFSQPENISAIFYPMLFVKNEIKNFSENYFYIKWNEVQIENESINFILPLEDLDDISKIIEMKNKIEDLNVDVLINKYDIKNYIFALINYEN
;
A
#
# COMPACT_ATOMS: atom_id res chain seq x y z
N MET A 1 -17.38 62.87 22.43
CA MET A 1 -18.01 61.93 21.48
C MET A 1 -17.00 61.14 20.63
N ARG A 2 -15.97 61.74 20.05
CA ARG A 2 -14.98 61.05 19.15
C ARG A 2 -14.21 59.90 19.80
N ASN A 3 -13.86 59.99 21.11
CA ASN A 3 -13.11 58.95 21.83
C ASN A 3 -13.94 57.69 22.16
N TYR A 4 -15.24 57.83 22.38
CA TYR A 4 -16.13 56.66 22.60
C TYR A 4 -16.36 55.90 21.32
N PHE A 5 -16.51 56.57 20.18
CA PHE A 5 -16.70 55.95 18.88
C PHE A 5 -15.46 55.11 18.50
N LEU A 6 -14.25 55.64 18.67
CA LEU A 6 -13.00 54.93 18.43
C LEU A 6 -12.86 53.68 19.33
N LYS A 7 -13.27 53.78 20.59
CA LYS A 7 -13.20 52.63 21.51
C LYS A 7 -14.20 51.52 21.13
N TYR A 8 -15.39 51.86 20.71
CA TYR A 8 -16.35 50.87 20.20
C TYR A 8 -15.91 50.26 18.89
N LEU A 9 -15.32 51.03 18.00
CA LEU A 9 -14.78 50.54 16.72
C LEU A 9 -13.64 49.52 16.93
N THR A 10 -12.71 49.79 17.86
CA THR A 10 -11.60 48.88 18.17
C THR A 10 -12.08 47.57 18.81
N ILE A 11 -13.08 47.61 19.67
CA ILE A 11 -13.68 46.41 20.28
C ILE A 11 -14.37 45.59 19.20
N PHE A 12 -15.13 46.22 18.33
CA PHE A 12 -15.83 45.56 17.24
C PHE A 12 -14.85 44.89 16.24
N LEU A 13 -13.79 45.59 15.86
CA LEU A 13 -12.76 45.04 14.99
C LEU A 13 -12.07 43.83 15.63
N ARG A 14 -11.80 43.89 16.92
CA ARG A 14 -11.15 42.79 17.67
C ARG A 14 -12.02 41.52 17.68
N GLU A 15 -13.33 41.66 17.90
CA GLU A 15 -14.27 40.53 17.86
C GLU A 15 -14.36 39.90 16.47
N TYR A 16 -14.40 40.70 15.41
CA TYR A 16 -14.41 40.19 14.02
C TYR A 16 -13.09 39.48 13.68
N ILE A 17 -11.94 40.02 14.08
CA ILE A 17 -10.65 39.36 13.87
C ILE A 17 -10.59 38.01 14.60
N PHE A 18 -11.12 37.98 15.83
CA PHE A 18 -11.16 36.73 16.60
C PHE A 18 -12.06 35.67 15.98
N ILE A 19 -13.25 36.04 15.52
CA ILE A 19 -14.18 35.17 14.81
C ILE A 19 -13.56 34.67 13.48
N PHE A 20 -12.91 35.55 12.73
CA PHE A 20 -12.25 35.19 11.50
C PHE A 20 -11.08 34.21 11.74
N LEU A 21 -10.28 34.44 12.78
CA LEU A 21 -9.16 33.59 13.16
C LEU A 21 -9.64 32.19 13.60
N THR A 22 -10.71 32.13 14.41
CA THR A 22 -11.30 30.85 14.84
C THR A 22 -11.92 30.08 13.69
N ALA A 23 -12.60 30.77 12.78
CA ALA A 23 -13.16 30.15 11.56
C ALA A 23 -12.05 29.61 10.64
N THR A 24 -10.94 30.32 10.51
CA THR A 24 -9.78 29.88 9.71
C THR A 24 -9.10 28.66 10.33
N ILE A 25 -8.95 28.64 11.67
CA ILE A 25 -8.40 27.47 12.38
C ILE A 25 -9.32 26.25 12.22
N LEU A 26 -10.66 26.43 12.32
CA LEU A 26 -11.64 25.36 12.11
C LEU A 26 -11.59 24.80 10.67
N LEU A 27 -11.41 25.66 9.68
CA LEU A 27 -11.22 25.26 8.28
C LEU A 27 -9.91 24.47 8.08
N LEU A 28 -8.81 24.87 8.72
CA LEU A 28 -7.53 24.19 8.64
C LEU A 28 -7.54 22.80 9.30
N THR A 29 -8.32 22.61 10.38
CA THR A 29 -8.45 21.31 11.05
C THR A 29 -9.35 20.34 10.27
N SER A 30 -10.17 20.83 9.34
CA SER A 30 -11.04 19.97 8.50
C SER A 30 -10.26 19.24 7.39
N PHE A 31 -9.01 19.58 7.13
CA PHE A 31 -8.12 18.88 6.21
C PHE A 31 -7.33 17.75 6.86
N THR A 32 -7.88 17.07 7.88
CA THR A 32 -7.32 15.77 8.25
C THR A 32 -7.49 14.86 7.03
N LYS A 33 -6.37 14.49 6.41
CA LYS A 33 -6.35 13.37 5.47
C LYS A 33 -7.01 12.20 6.20
N SER A 34 -8.23 11.88 5.82
CA SER A 34 -8.80 10.58 6.14
C SER A 34 -7.83 9.58 5.50
N PHE A 35 -6.99 8.96 6.29
CA PHE A 35 -6.37 7.70 5.92
C PHE A 35 -7.54 6.73 5.82
N SER A 36 -8.10 6.63 4.62
CA SER A 36 -9.01 5.57 4.29
C SER A 36 -8.24 4.28 4.51
N GLU A 37 -8.61 3.50 5.53
CA GLU A 37 -8.20 2.11 5.60
C GLU A 37 -8.41 1.52 4.21
N GLU A 38 -7.34 1.04 3.60
CA GLU A 38 -7.37 0.51 2.25
C GLU A 38 -8.32 -0.68 2.26
N ASN A 39 -9.51 -0.49 1.70
CA ASN A 39 -10.53 -1.52 1.70
C ASN A 39 -10.00 -2.71 0.88
N VAL A 40 -9.85 -3.85 1.51
CA VAL A 40 -9.34 -5.11 0.92
C VAL A 40 -10.06 -5.44 -0.40
N PHE A 41 -11.32 -5.02 -0.55
CA PHE A 41 -12.13 -5.20 -1.74
C PHE A 41 -11.87 -4.14 -2.83
N THR A 42 -10.90 -3.29 -2.64
CA THR A 42 -10.43 -2.33 -3.64
C THR A 42 -9.07 -2.77 -4.16
N ILE A 43 -9.00 -3.02 -5.46
CA ILE A 43 -7.74 -3.41 -6.13
C ILE A 43 -7.32 -2.25 -7.01
N GLY A 44 -6.22 -1.59 -6.63
CA GLY A 44 -5.63 -0.46 -7.34
C GLY A 44 -4.64 -0.88 -8.42
N ASN A 45 -4.40 0.02 -9.36
CA ASN A 45 -3.28 -0.02 -10.32
C ASN A 45 -3.10 -1.34 -11.08
N VAL A 46 -4.23 -1.97 -11.47
CA VAL A 46 -4.17 -3.17 -12.31
C VAL A 46 -3.78 -2.76 -13.72
N LYS A 47 -2.56 -3.13 -14.13
CA LYS A 47 -1.98 -2.78 -15.43
C LYS A 47 -2.15 -3.92 -16.41
N VAL A 48 -2.54 -3.57 -17.62
CA VAL A 48 -2.59 -4.47 -18.78
C VAL A 48 -2.05 -3.71 -19.98
N GLU A 49 -1.24 -4.35 -20.78
CA GLU A 49 -0.65 -3.77 -21.99
C GLU A 49 -0.64 -4.78 -23.13
N GLY A 50 -0.63 -4.29 -24.35
CA GLY A 50 -0.53 -5.12 -25.53
C GLY A 50 -0.47 -4.32 -26.81
N THR A 51 -0.38 -5.03 -27.94
CA THR A 51 -0.26 -4.44 -29.27
C THR A 51 -1.61 -4.04 -29.84
N ILE A 52 -1.62 -2.94 -30.60
CA ILE A 52 -2.77 -2.51 -31.39
C ILE A 52 -2.61 -3.10 -32.79
N ASP A 53 -3.26 -4.22 -33.03
CA ASP A 53 -3.31 -4.92 -34.29
C ASP A 53 -4.75 -4.93 -34.87
N LEU A 54 -4.96 -5.66 -35.99
CA LEU A 54 -6.27 -5.79 -36.63
C LEU A 54 -7.34 -6.42 -35.73
N ASN A 55 -6.94 -7.16 -34.69
CA ASN A 55 -7.81 -7.82 -33.74
C ASN A 55 -7.86 -7.06 -32.39
N PHE A 56 -7.39 -5.80 -32.36
CA PHE A 56 -7.43 -4.99 -31.15
C PHE A 56 -8.86 -4.80 -30.67
N SER A 57 -9.06 -5.04 -29.40
CA SER A 57 -10.32 -4.78 -28.72
C SER A 57 -10.05 -4.23 -27.32
N ARG A 58 -10.48 -3.03 -27.04
CA ARG A 58 -10.41 -2.40 -25.72
C ARG A 58 -11.06 -3.29 -24.65
N ASP A 59 -12.21 -3.91 -24.99
CA ASP A 59 -12.93 -4.80 -24.06
C ASP A 59 -12.13 -6.04 -23.71
N LYS A 60 -11.27 -6.55 -24.60
CA LYS A 60 -10.36 -7.65 -24.30
C LYS A 60 -9.43 -7.29 -23.16
N TYR A 61 -8.78 -6.14 -23.21
CA TYR A 61 -7.86 -5.66 -22.17
C TYR A 61 -8.58 -5.31 -20.85
N LEU A 62 -9.77 -4.73 -20.93
CA LEU A 62 -10.61 -4.55 -19.74
C LEU A 62 -10.96 -5.87 -19.07
N ASN A 63 -11.30 -6.88 -19.86
CA ASN A 63 -11.60 -8.22 -19.36
C ASN A 63 -10.39 -8.89 -18.72
N GLU A 64 -9.23 -8.73 -19.31
CA GLU A 64 -7.95 -9.21 -18.77
C GLU A 64 -7.64 -8.51 -17.42
N ALA A 65 -7.84 -7.20 -17.35
CA ALA A 65 -7.67 -6.46 -16.10
C ALA A 65 -8.63 -6.94 -15.00
N PHE A 66 -9.89 -7.30 -15.34
CA PHE A 66 -10.82 -7.86 -14.37
C PHE A 66 -10.40 -9.26 -13.90
N LEU A 67 -9.84 -10.10 -14.77
CA LEU A 67 -9.29 -11.41 -14.40
C LEU A 67 -8.11 -11.25 -13.46
N ASN A 68 -7.13 -10.41 -13.84
CA ASN A 68 -5.93 -10.15 -13.04
C ASN A 68 -6.30 -9.58 -11.67
N SER A 69 -7.25 -8.62 -11.62
CA SER A 69 -7.70 -8.05 -10.36
C SER A 69 -8.40 -9.06 -9.45
N PHE A 70 -9.14 -10.01 -10.03
CA PHE A 70 -9.79 -11.06 -9.27
C PHE A 70 -8.75 -12.00 -8.63
N ASP A 71 -7.71 -12.36 -9.37
CA ASP A 71 -6.62 -13.19 -8.84
C ASP A 71 -5.88 -12.48 -7.70
N ILE A 72 -5.63 -11.16 -7.84
CA ILE A 72 -5.06 -10.32 -6.77
C ILE A 72 -5.99 -10.31 -5.54
N LEU A 73 -7.29 -10.06 -5.72
CA LEU A 73 -8.25 -10.06 -4.62
C LEU A 73 -8.25 -11.41 -3.90
N MET A 74 -8.32 -12.51 -4.65
CA MET A 74 -8.38 -13.84 -4.06
C MET A 74 -7.08 -14.22 -3.33
N SER A 75 -5.93 -13.82 -3.84
CA SER A 75 -4.64 -14.03 -3.15
C SER A 75 -4.54 -13.26 -1.83
N LYS A 76 -5.20 -12.10 -1.73
CA LYS A 76 -5.28 -11.33 -0.48
C LYS A 76 -6.19 -11.96 0.59
N VAL A 77 -7.30 -12.54 0.18
CA VAL A 77 -8.37 -12.94 1.11
C VAL A 77 -8.43 -14.44 1.38
N LEU A 78 -7.69 -15.26 0.62
CA LEU A 78 -7.72 -16.72 0.73
C LEU A 78 -6.37 -17.29 1.12
N LEU A 79 -6.41 -18.39 1.85
CA LEU A 79 -5.23 -19.22 2.04
C LEU A 79 -4.82 -19.90 0.72
N SER A 80 -3.53 -20.10 0.49
CA SER A 80 -2.97 -20.69 -0.73
C SER A 80 -3.62 -22.04 -1.10
N ARG A 81 -4.00 -22.85 -0.09
CA ARG A 81 -4.69 -24.13 -0.29
C ARG A 81 -6.09 -23.98 -0.90
N ASP A 82 -6.75 -22.85 -0.71
CA ASP A 82 -8.11 -22.60 -1.18
C ASP A 82 -8.14 -21.91 -2.55
N LEU A 83 -7.03 -21.35 -3.02
CA LEU A 83 -6.93 -20.74 -4.34
C LEU A 83 -7.26 -21.73 -5.47
N LYS A 84 -6.90 -23.00 -5.30
CA LYS A 84 -7.23 -24.06 -6.28
C LYS A 84 -8.74 -24.25 -6.47
N LYS A 85 -9.57 -23.97 -5.45
CA LYS A 85 -11.02 -24.11 -5.51
C LYS A 85 -11.70 -23.03 -6.36
N ILE A 86 -10.98 -21.94 -6.65
CA ILE A 86 -11.47 -20.81 -7.43
C ILE A 86 -10.76 -20.65 -8.78
N SER A 87 -9.83 -21.53 -9.12
CA SER A 87 -9.27 -21.59 -10.46
C SER A 87 -10.40 -21.82 -11.48
N ASN A 88 -10.35 -21.21 -12.64
CA ASN A 88 -11.35 -21.36 -13.72
C ASN A 88 -12.73 -20.71 -13.48
N ILE A 89 -12.77 -19.59 -12.76
CA ILE A 89 -14.00 -18.81 -12.65
C ILE A 89 -14.28 -18.06 -13.95
N LYS A 90 -15.49 -18.24 -14.51
CA LYS A 90 -15.90 -17.56 -15.75
C LYS A 90 -15.93 -16.04 -15.55
N LEU A 91 -15.40 -15.27 -16.49
CA LEU A 91 -15.36 -13.80 -16.49
C LEU A 91 -16.72 -13.16 -16.11
N ARG A 92 -17.85 -13.67 -16.65
CA ARG A 92 -19.18 -13.17 -16.31
C ARG A 92 -19.46 -13.22 -14.81
N LYS A 93 -18.93 -14.22 -14.10
CA LYS A 93 -19.08 -14.34 -12.65
C LYS A 93 -18.24 -13.29 -11.92
N ILE A 94 -17.00 -13.07 -12.38
CA ILE A 94 -16.11 -12.05 -11.83
C ILE A 94 -16.72 -10.65 -11.99
N ARG A 95 -17.21 -10.31 -13.20
CA ARG A 95 -17.89 -9.03 -13.44
C ARG A 95 -19.07 -8.79 -12.51
N ASN A 96 -19.83 -9.84 -12.16
CA ASN A 96 -20.95 -9.71 -11.23
C ASN A 96 -20.52 -9.41 -9.77
N LEU A 97 -19.24 -9.67 -9.42
CA LEU A 97 -18.68 -9.33 -8.11
C LEU A 97 -18.21 -7.88 -8.04
N ILE A 98 -17.95 -7.26 -9.19
CA ILE A 98 -17.50 -5.87 -9.29
C ILE A 98 -18.70 -4.94 -9.11
N ASP A 99 -18.53 -3.91 -8.29
CA ASP A 99 -19.53 -2.83 -8.16
C ASP A 99 -19.22 -1.70 -9.14
N SER A 100 -17.96 -1.30 -9.26
CA SER A 100 -17.51 -0.26 -10.19
C SER A 100 -16.01 -0.39 -10.47
N PHE A 101 -15.52 0.36 -11.46
CA PHE A 101 -14.10 0.51 -11.74
C PHE A 101 -13.80 1.93 -12.21
N GLN A 102 -12.56 2.35 -12.04
CA GLN A 102 -12.05 3.64 -12.47
C GLN A 102 -10.84 3.42 -13.38
N ILE A 103 -10.80 4.06 -14.54
CA ILE A 103 -9.62 4.10 -15.38
C ILE A 103 -8.69 5.15 -14.81
N LEU A 104 -7.48 4.74 -14.40
CA LEU A 104 -6.45 5.63 -13.90
C LEU A 104 -5.60 6.19 -15.03
N GLU A 105 -5.28 5.31 -15.98
CA GLU A 105 -4.50 5.66 -17.16
C GLU A 105 -4.96 4.80 -18.35
N GLU A 106 -5.08 5.43 -19.51
CA GLU A 106 -5.34 4.72 -20.77
C GLU A 106 -4.56 5.43 -21.88
N SER A 107 -3.74 4.69 -22.61
CA SER A 107 -2.94 5.27 -23.67
C SER A 107 -2.85 4.38 -24.90
N TYR A 108 -2.81 5.05 -26.07
CA TYR A 108 -2.68 4.47 -27.40
C TYR A 108 -1.46 5.14 -28.06
N ARG A 109 -0.28 4.55 -27.93
CA ARG A 109 0.96 5.16 -28.43
C ARG A 109 1.84 4.13 -29.15
N LYS A 110 2.36 4.51 -30.34
CA LYS A 110 3.35 3.71 -31.08
C LYS A 110 2.93 2.26 -31.35
N GLY A 111 1.63 2.02 -31.57
CA GLY A 111 1.12 0.66 -31.77
C GLY A 111 0.97 -0.17 -30.48
N GLU A 112 1.15 0.43 -29.33
CA GLU A 112 0.93 -0.18 -28.02
C GLU A 112 -0.30 0.43 -27.33
N TYR A 113 -1.04 -0.43 -26.67
CA TYR A 113 -2.12 -0.07 -25.78
C TYR A 113 -1.71 -0.33 -24.33
N LYS A 114 -1.93 0.64 -23.47
CA LYS A 114 -1.69 0.49 -22.01
C LYS A 114 -2.92 0.95 -21.26
N LEU A 115 -3.31 0.16 -20.28
CA LEU A 115 -4.45 0.41 -19.42
C LEU A 115 -4.06 0.17 -17.96
N SER A 116 -4.37 1.13 -17.10
CA SER A 116 -4.30 1.00 -15.66
C SER A 116 -5.66 1.31 -15.06
N ILE A 117 -6.21 0.40 -14.25
CA ILE A 117 -7.54 0.58 -13.64
C ILE A 117 -7.51 0.28 -12.15
N LYS A 118 -8.44 0.91 -11.45
CA LYS A 118 -8.80 0.63 -10.05
C LYS A 118 -10.18 -0.01 -10.03
N ILE A 119 -10.32 -1.13 -9.32
CA ILE A 119 -11.54 -1.94 -9.33
C ILE A 119 -12.08 -2.03 -7.91
N PHE A 120 -13.37 -1.81 -7.76
CA PHE A 120 -14.11 -1.87 -6.50
C PHE A 120 -15.02 -3.10 -6.52
N TYR A 121 -14.73 -4.05 -5.66
CA TYR A 121 -15.53 -5.26 -5.50
C TYR A 121 -16.61 -5.08 -4.44
N SER A 122 -17.77 -5.68 -4.66
CA SER A 122 -18.80 -5.76 -3.64
C SER A 122 -18.41 -6.77 -2.56
N GLU A 123 -18.08 -6.30 -1.39
CA GLU A 123 -17.78 -7.14 -0.24
C GLU A 123 -18.87 -8.20 -0.01
N LYS A 124 -20.13 -7.77 -0.02
CA LYS A 124 -21.30 -8.65 0.16
C LYS A 124 -21.33 -9.77 -0.88
N LYS A 125 -21.15 -9.41 -2.17
CA LYS A 125 -21.21 -10.40 -3.27
C LYS A 125 -20.01 -11.36 -3.21
N VAL A 126 -18.80 -10.86 -2.90
CA VAL A 126 -17.60 -11.68 -2.76
C VAL A 126 -17.75 -12.65 -1.58
N LYS A 127 -18.17 -12.18 -0.41
CA LYS A 127 -18.42 -13.05 0.75
C LYS A 127 -19.47 -14.13 0.45
N GLN A 128 -20.57 -13.78 -0.24
CA GLN A 128 -21.57 -14.76 -0.65
C GLN A 128 -21.03 -15.78 -1.66
N PHE A 129 -20.20 -15.33 -2.60
CA PHE A 129 -19.56 -16.21 -3.59
C PHE A 129 -18.66 -17.23 -2.90
N LEU A 130 -17.81 -16.81 -1.96
CA LEU A 130 -16.91 -17.69 -1.21
C LEU A 130 -17.69 -18.68 -0.33
N ARG A 131 -18.73 -18.23 0.37
CA ARG A 131 -19.62 -19.11 1.17
C ARG A 131 -20.26 -20.21 0.32
N LYS A 132 -20.75 -19.88 -0.88
CA LYS A 132 -21.34 -20.87 -1.81
C LYS A 132 -20.34 -21.92 -2.27
N LYS A 133 -19.04 -21.65 -2.16
CA LYS A 133 -17.96 -22.59 -2.49
C LYS A 133 -17.39 -23.29 -1.25
N ASN A 134 -17.96 -23.08 -0.06
CA ASN A 134 -17.45 -23.58 1.20
C ASN A 134 -16.00 -23.14 1.46
N ILE A 135 -15.67 -21.89 1.11
CA ILE A 135 -14.35 -21.30 1.34
C ILE A 135 -14.47 -20.32 2.49
N SER A 136 -13.63 -20.50 3.51
CA SER A 136 -13.50 -19.56 4.62
C SER A 136 -12.82 -18.29 4.13
N PHE A 137 -13.38 -17.16 4.53
CA PHE A 137 -12.83 -15.84 4.26
C PHE A 137 -12.13 -15.33 5.52
N SER A 138 -10.92 -14.86 5.36
CA SER A 138 -10.20 -14.08 6.37
C SER A 138 -10.01 -12.67 5.84
N GLN A 139 -10.38 -11.68 6.64
CA GLN A 139 -10.05 -10.30 6.29
C GLN A 139 -8.59 -10.09 6.73
N PRO A 140 -7.65 -9.84 5.82
CA PRO A 140 -6.30 -9.52 6.22
C PRO A 140 -6.32 -8.22 7.02
N GLU A 141 -5.67 -8.23 8.17
CA GLU A 141 -5.35 -7.00 8.88
C GLU A 141 -4.15 -6.35 8.17
N ASN A 142 -4.17 -5.04 8.02
CA ASN A 142 -3.00 -4.31 7.57
C ASN A 142 -1.95 -4.37 8.68
N ILE A 143 -0.93 -5.18 8.46
CA ILE A 143 0.16 -5.39 9.40
C ILE A 143 1.34 -4.52 8.98
N SER A 144 1.88 -3.74 9.92
CA SER A 144 3.18 -3.10 9.71
C SER A 144 4.29 -4.00 10.23
N ALA A 145 5.37 -4.10 9.49
CA ALA A 145 6.57 -4.85 9.85
C ALA A 145 7.83 -4.06 9.53
N ILE A 146 8.82 -4.12 10.41
CA ILE A 146 10.16 -3.59 10.10
C ILE A 146 10.88 -4.59 9.17
N PHE A 147 11.41 -4.09 8.07
CA PHE A 147 12.16 -4.90 7.11
C PHE A 147 13.63 -4.52 7.12
N TYR A 148 14.48 -5.44 7.57
CA TYR A 148 15.92 -5.30 7.58
C TYR A 148 16.55 -6.07 6.39
N PRO A 149 16.83 -5.42 5.27
CA PRO A 149 17.55 -6.03 4.15
C PRO A 149 19.08 -5.97 4.44
N MET A 150 19.64 -7.00 5.03
CA MET A 150 21.08 -7.06 5.36
C MET A 150 21.86 -7.60 4.17
N LEU A 151 22.62 -6.74 3.50
CA LEU A 151 23.47 -7.12 2.35
C LEU A 151 24.89 -7.42 2.79
N PHE A 152 25.37 -8.61 2.49
CA PHE A 152 26.75 -9.03 2.67
C PHE A 152 27.42 -9.16 1.29
N VAL A 153 28.51 -8.45 1.10
CA VAL A 153 29.36 -8.54 -0.10
C VAL A 153 30.71 -9.07 0.33
N LYS A 154 31.12 -10.21 -0.21
CA LYS A 154 32.40 -10.89 0.18
C LYS A 154 32.52 -11.02 1.71
N ASN A 155 31.48 -11.41 2.36
CA ASN A 155 31.40 -11.55 3.81
C ASN A 155 31.41 -10.25 4.64
N GLU A 156 31.42 -9.08 4.02
CA GLU A 156 31.31 -7.79 4.71
C GLU A 156 29.88 -7.26 4.62
N ILE A 157 29.32 -6.82 5.75
CA ILE A 157 28.02 -6.17 5.75
C ILE A 157 28.14 -4.78 5.12
N LYS A 158 27.16 -4.42 4.29
CA LYS A 158 27.05 -3.08 3.72
C LYS A 158 26.11 -2.22 4.55
N ASN A 159 26.53 -0.98 4.78
CA ASN A 159 25.68 0.04 5.40
C ASN A 159 24.43 0.26 4.55
N PHE A 160 23.36 0.78 5.14
CA PHE A 160 22.10 1.02 4.41
C PHE A 160 22.28 1.99 3.25
N SER A 161 23.15 2.99 3.40
CA SER A 161 23.53 3.93 2.34
C SER A 161 24.24 3.29 1.13
N GLU A 162 24.85 2.11 1.30
CA GLU A 162 25.52 1.32 0.26
C GLU A 162 24.71 0.08 -0.16
N ASN A 163 23.60 -0.18 0.49
CA ASN A 163 22.77 -1.35 0.28
C ASN A 163 21.74 -1.08 -0.81
N TYR A 164 21.94 -1.68 -1.99
CA TYR A 164 21.05 -1.53 -3.12
C TYR A 164 19.58 -1.87 -2.79
N PHE A 165 19.32 -2.93 -2.03
CA PHE A 165 17.95 -3.33 -1.66
C PHE A 165 17.29 -2.32 -0.74
N TYR A 166 18.03 -1.72 0.17
CA TYR A 166 17.52 -0.65 1.03
C TYR A 166 17.20 0.61 0.23
N ILE A 167 18.16 1.07 -0.62
CA ILE A 167 18.02 2.30 -1.41
C ILE A 167 16.83 2.20 -2.37
N LYS A 168 16.69 1.03 -3.05
CA LYS A 168 15.68 0.83 -4.08
C LYS A 168 14.33 0.37 -3.56
N TRP A 169 14.21 0.02 -2.28
CA TRP A 169 12.97 -0.49 -1.71
C TRP A 169 11.78 0.47 -1.93
N ASN A 170 11.98 1.75 -1.66
CA ASN A 170 10.92 2.75 -1.77
C ASN A 170 10.64 3.18 -3.22
N GLU A 171 11.49 2.83 -4.17
CA GLU A 171 11.24 3.08 -5.59
C GLU A 171 10.28 2.06 -6.20
N VAL A 172 10.21 0.88 -5.60
CA VAL A 172 9.28 -0.17 -6.00
C VAL A 172 7.96 0.05 -5.26
N GLN A 173 7.04 0.78 -5.86
CA GLN A 173 5.68 0.88 -5.33
C GLN A 173 4.94 -0.44 -5.61
N ILE A 174 4.94 -1.33 -4.63
CA ILE A 174 4.12 -2.53 -4.68
C ILE A 174 2.75 -2.15 -4.11
N GLU A 175 1.83 -1.88 -5.01
CA GLU A 175 0.44 -1.64 -4.64
C GLU A 175 -0.24 -2.97 -4.28
N ASN A 176 -1.20 -2.89 -3.37
CA ASN A 176 -2.01 -4.04 -2.93
C ASN A 176 -1.32 -5.02 -1.96
N GLU A 177 -0.37 -4.58 -1.18
CA GLU A 177 0.24 -5.41 -0.14
C GLU A 177 -0.64 -5.50 1.12
N SER A 178 -0.61 -6.67 1.76
CA SER A 178 -1.24 -6.89 3.07
C SER A 178 -0.32 -6.54 4.23
N ILE A 179 0.97 -6.30 3.95
CA ILE A 179 1.99 -5.93 4.92
C ILE A 179 2.61 -4.62 4.48
N ASN A 180 2.55 -3.62 5.35
CA ASN A 180 3.26 -2.36 5.16
C ASN A 180 4.69 -2.51 5.72
N PHE A 181 5.67 -2.63 4.83
CA PHE A 181 7.07 -2.73 5.22
C PHE A 181 7.67 -1.35 5.47
N ILE A 182 8.23 -1.20 6.66
CA ILE A 182 8.92 0.02 7.09
C ILE A 182 10.40 -0.29 7.18
N LEU A 183 11.22 0.48 6.45
CA LEU A 183 12.67 0.34 6.55
C LEU A 183 13.18 0.95 7.85
N PRO A 184 14.16 0.32 8.51
CA PRO A 184 14.81 0.90 9.69
C PRO A 184 15.61 2.14 9.31
N LEU A 185 15.76 3.06 10.25
CA LEU A 185 16.73 4.14 10.11
C LEU A 185 18.14 3.56 10.25
N GLU A 186 19.11 4.15 9.52
CA GLU A 186 20.52 3.77 9.65
C GLU A 186 21.02 4.13 11.04
N ASP A 187 21.43 3.12 11.79
CA ASP A 187 21.92 3.22 13.16
C ASP A 187 23.19 2.35 13.29
N LEU A 188 24.31 2.98 13.59
CA LEU A 188 25.59 2.29 13.67
C LEU A 188 25.63 1.26 14.79
N ASP A 189 24.89 1.51 15.90
CA ASP A 189 24.80 0.56 17.02
C ASP A 189 24.05 -0.70 16.60
N ASP A 190 23.00 -0.56 15.81
CA ASP A 190 22.25 -1.69 15.27
C ASP A 190 23.13 -2.52 14.31
N ILE A 191 23.83 -1.84 13.41
CA ILE A 191 24.75 -2.50 12.46
C ILE A 191 25.84 -3.25 13.22
N SER A 192 26.45 -2.65 14.24
CA SER A 192 27.49 -3.27 15.05
C SER A 192 26.97 -4.55 15.73
N LYS A 193 25.80 -4.53 16.34
CA LYS A 193 25.17 -5.71 16.97
C LYS A 193 24.90 -6.83 15.96
N ILE A 194 24.46 -6.47 14.76
CA ILE A 194 24.21 -7.45 13.70
C ILE A 194 25.53 -8.08 13.21
N ILE A 195 26.59 -7.29 13.09
CA ILE A 195 27.92 -7.78 12.71
C ILE A 195 28.46 -8.76 13.76
N GLU A 196 28.37 -8.42 15.04
CA GLU A 196 28.81 -9.29 16.14
C GLU A 196 28.09 -10.64 16.13
N MET A 197 26.79 -10.64 15.77
CA MET A 197 25.95 -11.83 15.78
C MET A 197 25.88 -12.53 14.41
N LYS A 198 26.67 -12.09 13.41
CA LYS A 198 26.62 -12.59 12.03
C LYS A 198 26.61 -14.12 11.91
N ASN A 199 27.44 -14.80 12.68
CA ASN A 199 27.56 -16.26 12.65
C ASN A 199 26.53 -16.99 13.52
N LYS A 200 25.70 -16.25 14.28
CA LYS A 200 24.66 -16.73 15.18
C LYS A 200 23.45 -15.78 15.13
N ILE A 201 23.07 -15.39 13.94
CA ILE A 201 21.99 -14.41 13.76
C ILE A 201 20.66 -14.86 14.39
N GLU A 202 20.48 -16.16 14.54
CA GLU A 202 19.34 -16.77 15.21
C GLU A 202 19.27 -16.44 16.71
N ASP A 203 20.43 -16.13 17.31
CA ASP A 203 20.55 -15.75 18.72
C ASP A 203 20.45 -14.22 18.92
N LEU A 204 20.29 -13.46 17.85
CA LEU A 204 20.19 -12.00 17.92
C LEU A 204 18.91 -11.60 18.68
N ASN A 205 19.10 -10.81 19.74
CA ASN A 205 17.95 -10.21 20.43
C ASN A 205 17.35 -9.08 19.59
N VAL A 206 16.37 -9.44 18.79
CA VAL A 206 15.72 -8.52 17.84
C VAL A 206 14.95 -7.41 18.53
N ASP A 207 14.44 -7.65 19.74
CA ASP A 207 13.67 -6.65 20.50
C ASP A 207 14.47 -5.36 20.71
N VAL A 208 15.79 -5.46 20.86
CA VAL A 208 16.67 -4.27 20.99
C VAL A 208 16.67 -3.42 19.73
N LEU A 209 16.48 -4.02 18.57
CA LEU A 209 16.48 -3.33 17.27
C LEU A 209 15.10 -2.74 16.92
N ILE A 210 14.02 -3.43 17.30
CA ILE A 210 12.66 -3.07 16.86
C ILE A 210 11.87 -2.22 17.85
N ASN A 211 12.16 -2.30 19.15
CA ASN A 211 11.39 -1.60 20.20
C ASN A 211 11.30 -0.08 19.99
N LYS A 212 12.30 0.50 19.32
CA LYS A 212 12.31 1.93 19.00
C LYS A 212 11.27 2.36 17.96
N TYR A 213 10.63 1.40 17.26
CA TYR A 213 9.66 1.68 16.20
C TYR A 213 8.20 1.48 16.62
N ASP A 214 7.93 1.01 17.84
CA ASP A 214 6.58 0.65 18.31
C ASP A 214 5.87 -0.35 17.37
N ILE A 215 6.64 -1.23 16.72
CA ILE A 215 6.18 -2.25 15.78
C ILE A 215 6.71 -3.59 16.24
N LYS A 216 5.82 -4.60 16.37
CA LYS A 216 6.18 -5.93 16.88
C LYS A 216 6.60 -6.92 15.80
N ASN A 217 6.20 -6.65 14.56
CA ASN A 217 6.49 -7.56 13.45
C ASN A 217 7.77 -7.12 12.75
N TYR A 218 8.60 -8.09 12.36
CA TYR A 218 9.83 -7.81 11.65
C TYR A 218 10.20 -8.93 10.68
N ILE A 219 10.98 -8.58 9.68
CA ILE A 219 11.60 -9.52 8.74
C ILE A 219 13.06 -9.15 8.59
N PHE A 220 13.96 -10.11 8.81
CA PHE A 220 15.37 -10.02 8.47
C PHE A 220 15.62 -10.79 7.18
N ALA A 221 16.10 -10.10 6.15
CA ALA A 221 16.57 -10.72 4.92
C ALA A 221 18.09 -10.68 4.87
N LEU A 222 18.72 -11.85 5.00
CA LEU A 222 20.18 -11.99 4.85
C LEU A 222 20.49 -12.26 3.38
N ILE A 223 21.07 -11.29 2.71
CA ILE A 223 21.36 -11.32 1.28
C ILE A 223 22.88 -11.42 1.12
N ASN A 224 23.38 -12.59 0.68
CA ASN A 224 24.81 -12.80 0.41
C ASN A 224 25.05 -12.64 -1.08
N TYR A 225 25.97 -11.74 -1.43
CA TYR A 225 26.45 -11.54 -2.80
C TYR A 225 27.91 -12.02 -2.89
N GLU A 226 28.09 -13.10 -3.62
CA GLU A 226 29.39 -13.69 -3.96
C GLU A 226 29.62 -13.47 -5.45
N ASN A 227 30.71 -12.77 -5.81
CA ASN A 227 31.12 -12.55 -7.20
C ASN A 227 32.44 -13.21 -7.47
#